data_73321b97076639811b77303431ac5635
#
_entry.id   73321b97076639811b77303431ac5635
#
_cell.length_a   1.000
_cell.length_b   1.000
_cell.length_c   1.000
_cell.angle_alpha   90.00
_cell.angle_beta   90.00
_cell.angle_gamma   90.00
#
_symmetry.space_group_name_H-M   'P 1'
#
loop_
_entity.id
_entity.type
_entity.pdbx_description
1 polymer ?
#
loop_
_entity_poly.entity_id
_entity_poly.type
_entity_poly.pdbx_seq_one_letter_code
_entity_poly.pdbx_strand_id
1 'polypeptide(L)'
;MALSIRDIKNIINETISDYTGNCNIISKWKEPLISVASADDLYFEKLKRIISEKHKNPDELLPGAESVITYFLPFAEEIPKSNEAGRDASLIWARAYIETNRLISIINKNIQYELEAKGYNSAAPAATDNFSKKDLISYWSHKHVAWIAGLGKFGLHKMLITEAGSAGRIGSLVVDFKLPVNKRPVQEFCLYYKNGSCKECIKSCVFGALEENSFNRQLCYSILKENAARYNSSADVCGKCTVGVPCAIL
;
A
#
# COMPACT_ATOMS: atom_id res chain seq x y z
N MET A 1 17.07 10.41 21.63
CA MET A 1 17.07 9.05 21.08
C MET A 1 16.07 9.00 19.94
N ALA A 2 16.37 8.27 18.86
CA ALA A 2 15.46 8.03 17.75
C ALA A 2 14.19 7.30 18.22
N LEU A 3 13.11 7.40 17.42
CA LEU A 3 11.88 6.64 17.64
C LEU A 3 12.15 5.13 17.45
N SER A 4 11.62 4.32 18.36
CA SER A 4 11.56 2.87 18.16
C SER A 4 10.39 2.49 17.25
N ILE A 5 10.35 1.24 16.74
CA ILE A 5 9.22 0.71 16.00
C ILE A 5 7.93 0.78 16.85
N ARG A 6 8.04 0.59 18.17
CA ARG A 6 6.90 0.70 19.09
C ARG A 6 6.35 2.13 19.15
N ASP A 7 7.23 3.14 19.21
CA ASP A 7 6.81 4.54 19.22
C ASP A 7 6.10 4.90 17.91
N ILE A 8 6.66 4.47 16.77
CA ILE A 8 6.04 4.65 15.45
C ILE A 8 4.66 3.99 15.41
N LYS A 9 4.51 2.78 15.94
CA LYS A 9 3.22 2.08 16.00
C LYS A 9 2.22 2.84 16.88
N ASN A 10 2.65 3.38 17.99
CA ASN A 10 1.80 4.20 18.86
C ASN A 10 1.31 5.45 18.13
N ILE A 11 2.21 6.19 17.45
CA ILE A 11 1.84 7.37 16.65
C ILE A 11 0.80 7.00 15.59
N ILE A 12 0.98 5.87 14.90
CA ILE A 12 0.01 5.41 13.89
C ILE A 12 -1.35 5.14 14.54
N ASN A 13 -1.40 4.40 15.64
CA ASN A 13 -2.64 4.03 16.33
C ASN A 13 -3.36 5.26 16.90
N GLU A 14 -2.65 6.18 17.53
CA GLU A 14 -3.20 7.45 18.03
C GLU A 14 -3.77 8.28 16.87
N THR A 15 -3.03 8.40 15.76
CA THR A 15 -3.50 9.11 14.57
C THR A 15 -4.78 8.47 13.99
N ILE A 16 -4.86 7.14 13.93
CA ILE A 16 -6.06 6.43 13.48
C ILE A 16 -7.24 6.72 14.42
N SER A 17 -7.02 6.67 15.73
CA SER A 17 -8.04 6.94 16.74
C SER A 17 -8.60 8.35 16.61
N ASP A 18 -7.73 9.35 16.52
CA ASP A 18 -8.13 10.76 16.37
C ASP A 18 -8.86 11.01 15.06
N TYR A 19 -8.38 10.38 13.98
CA TYR A 19 -9.00 10.51 12.66
C TYR A 19 -10.38 9.88 12.61
N THR A 20 -10.57 8.70 13.22
CA THR A 20 -11.87 8.02 13.30
C THR A 20 -12.86 8.71 14.24
N GLY A 21 -12.37 9.47 15.21
CA GLY A 21 -13.21 10.31 16.07
C GLY A 21 -13.96 11.44 15.33
N ASN A 22 -13.55 11.76 14.10
CA ASN A 22 -14.24 12.73 13.26
C ASN A 22 -15.51 12.11 12.67
N CYS A 23 -16.67 12.75 12.91
CA CYS A 23 -17.99 12.25 12.49
C CYS A 23 -18.19 12.09 10.97
N ASN A 24 -17.32 12.68 10.15
CA ASN A 24 -17.38 12.56 8.69
C ASN A 24 -16.60 11.36 8.13
N ILE A 25 -15.84 10.64 8.97
CA ILE A 25 -15.07 9.46 8.56
C ILE A 25 -15.92 8.21 8.75
N ILE A 26 -16.13 7.47 7.67
CA ILE A 26 -16.90 6.21 7.69
C ILE A 26 -16.01 4.98 7.65
N SER A 27 -14.76 5.14 7.20
CA SER A 27 -13.81 4.03 7.07
C SER A 27 -13.32 3.59 8.44
N LYS A 28 -13.10 2.27 8.57
CA LYS A 28 -12.50 1.67 9.76
C LYS A 28 -11.33 0.79 9.32
N TRP A 29 -10.33 0.75 10.18
CA TRP A 29 -9.11 -0.02 9.96
C TRP A 29 -8.92 -1.02 11.09
N LYS A 30 -8.33 -2.19 10.75
CA LYS A 30 -7.80 -3.13 11.74
C LYS A 30 -6.43 -2.66 12.21
N GLU A 31 -5.82 -3.39 13.13
CA GLU A 31 -4.48 -3.12 13.65
C GLU A 31 -3.47 -2.96 12.51
N PRO A 32 -2.67 -1.88 12.48
CA PRO A 32 -1.69 -1.64 11.43
C PRO A 32 -0.51 -2.63 11.54
N LEU A 33 -0.05 -3.11 10.39
CA LEU A 33 1.19 -3.87 10.27
C LEU A 33 2.32 -2.93 9.92
N ILE A 34 3.49 -3.10 10.54
CA ILE A 34 4.68 -2.27 10.30
C ILE A 34 5.85 -3.18 9.98
N SER A 35 6.66 -2.76 9.02
CA SER A 35 7.89 -3.46 8.64
C SER A 35 8.96 -2.47 8.18
N VAL A 36 10.23 -2.84 8.36
CA VAL A 36 11.38 -1.98 8.09
C VAL A 36 12.36 -2.69 7.17
N ALA A 37 12.85 -1.98 6.15
CA ALA A 37 14.00 -2.36 5.33
C ALA A 37 15.21 -1.49 5.66
N SER A 38 16.42 -2.02 5.47
CA SER A 38 17.61 -1.17 5.32
C SER A 38 17.47 -0.33 4.06
N ALA A 39 17.88 0.93 4.09
CA ALA A 39 17.93 1.78 2.91
C ALA A 39 18.92 1.26 1.86
N ASP A 40 19.93 0.49 2.29
CA ASP A 40 20.96 -0.14 1.45
C ASP A 40 20.52 -1.51 0.86
N ASP A 41 19.28 -1.94 1.06
CA ASP A 41 18.84 -3.23 0.50
C ASP A 41 18.95 -3.21 -1.03
N LEU A 42 19.72 -4.16 -1.58
CA LEU A 42 20.01 -4.26 -3.01
C LEU A 42 18.78 -4.35 -3.93
N TYR A 43 17.62 -4.68 -3.37
CA TYR A 43 16.37 -4.69 -4.15
C TYR A 43 15.89 -3.28 -4.52
N PHE A 44 16.27 -2.22 -3.80
CA PHE A 44 15.93 -0.86 -4.21
C PHE A 44 16.54 -0.52 -5.58
N GLU A 45 17.82 -0.86 -5.81
CA GLU A 45 18.46 -0.69 -7.12
C GLU A 45 17.78 -1.56 -8.20
N LYS A 46 17.33 -2.77 -7.85
CA LYS A 46 16.62 -3.63 -8.80
C LYS A 46 15.28 -3.04 -9.24
N LEU A 47 14.63 -2.20 -8.43
CA LEU A 47 13.37 -1.55 -8.81
C LEU A 47 13.55 -0.62 -10.01
N LYS A 48 14.73 0.01 -10.20
CA LYS A 48 15.03 0.80 -11.40
C LYS A 48 14.95 -0.04 -12.67
N ARG A 49 15.33 -1.31 -12.62
CA ARG A 49 15.22 -2.24 -13.75
C ARG A 49 13.84 -2.86 -13.90
N ILE A 50 13.19 -3.20 -12.79
CA ILE A 50 11.90 -3.92 -12.77
C ILE A 50 10.72 -2.98 -13.07
N ILE A 51 10.76 -1.75 -12.54
CA ILE A 51 9.68 -0.78 -12.65
C ILE A 51 10.03 0.27 -13.71
N SER A 52 11.09 1.03 -13.49
CA SER A 52 11.57 2.10 -14.37
C SER A 52 12.86 2.69 -13.83
N GLU A 53 13.74 3.14 -14.72
CA GLU A 53 14.94 3.93 -14.37
C GLU A 53 14.62 5.18 -13.54
N LYS A 54 13.39 5.69 -13.64
CA LYS A 54 12.90 6.85 -12.86
C LYS A 54 12.44 6.48 -11.44
N HIS A 55 12.42 5.18 -11.08
CA HIS A 55 12.11 4.78 -9.71
C HIS A 55 13.22 5.25 -8.78
N LYS A 56 12.86 5.97 -7.74
CA LYS A 56 13.82 6.53 -6.78
C LYS A 56 14.31 5.48 -5.81
N ASN A 57 15.59 5.60 -5.42
CA ASN A 57 16.15 4.89 -4.27
C ASN A 57 15.93 5.69 -2.99
N PRO A 58 16.07 5.07 -1.79
CA PRO A 58 15.92 5.78 -0.53
C PRO A 58 16.81 7.02 -0.41
N ASP A 59 18.09 6.94 -0.82
CA ASP A 59 19.05 8.05 -0.77
C ASP A 59 18.71 9.19 -1.73
N GLU A 60 18.02 8.91 -2.84
CA GLU A 60 17.51 9.94 -3.78
C GLU A 60 16.28 10.69 -3.22
N LEU A 61 15.63 10.16 -2.19
CA LEU A 61 14.53 10.81 -1.48
C LEU A 61 15.02 11.55 -0.24
N LEU A 62 15.98 10.97 0.46
CA LEU A 62 16.57 11.50 1.67
C LEU A 62 18.07 11.18 1.66
N PRO A 63 18.94 12.14 1.35
CA PRO A 63 20.39 11.94 1.46
C PRO A 63 20.78 11.47 2.85
N GLY A 64 21.56 10.39 2.94
CA GLY A 64 21.92 9.75 4.21
C GLY A 64 20.82 8.83 4.77
N ALA A 65 19.91 8.35 3.94
CA ALA A 65 18.88 7.39 4.33
C ALA A 65 19.49 6.11 4.92
N GLU A 66 18.99 5.67 6.07
CA GLU A 66 19.44 4.46 6.76
C GLU A 66 18.35 3.37 6.83
N SER A 67 17.08 3.78 6.94
CA SER A 67 15.96 2.83 7.02
C SER A 67 14.76 3.31 6.21
N VAL A 68 13.97 2.33 5.74
CA VAL A 68 12.67 2.56 5.09
C VAL A 68 11.59 1.87 5.91
N ILE A 69 10.72 2.67 6.50
CA ILE A 69 9.56 2.21 7.27
C ILE A 69 8.40 2.02 6.30
N THR A 70 7.72 0.89 6.37
CA THR A 70 6.49 0.64 5.65
C THR A 70 5.40 0.21 6.62
N TYR A 71 4.17 0.59 6.34
CA TYR A 71 3.04 0.12 7.11
C TYR A 71 1.85 -0.17 6.21
N PHE A 72 1.05 -1.14 6.62
CA PHE A 72 -0.20 -1.50 5.97
C PHE A 72 -1.36 -1.21 6.91
N LEU A 73 -2.37 -0.54 6.39
CA LEU A 73 -3.62 -0.24 7.07
C LEU A 73 -4.70 -1.19 6.53
N PRO A 74 -4.94 -2.35 7.19
CA PRO A 74 -5.95 -3.29 6.75
C PRO A 74 -7.33 -2.69 6.94
N PHE A 75 -8.20 -2.82 5.96
CA PHE A 75 -9.60 -2.40 6.09
C PHE A 75 -10.37 -3.33 7.02
N ALA A 76 -11.32 -2.78 7.76
CA ALA A 76 -12.37 -3.55 8.42
C ALA A 76 -13.23 -4.27 7.36
N GLU A 77 -13.81 -5.42 7.72
CA GLU A 77 -14.41 -6.39 6.77
C GLU A 77 -15.56 -5.83 5.93
N GLU A 78 -16.32 -4.91 6.48
CA GLU A 78 -17.43 -4.26 5.78
C GLU A 78 -16.99 -3.49 4.53
N ILE A 79 -15.76 -2.98 4.50
CA ILE A 79 -15.24 -2.21 3.37
C ILE A 79 -14.99 -3.09 2.16
N PRO A 80 -14.13 -4.13 2.18
CA PRO A 80 -13.97 -5.02 1.04
C PRO A 80 -15.26 -5.75 0.68
N LYS A 81 -16.09 -6.17 1.66
CA LYS A 81 -17.38 -6.81 1.43
C LYS A 81 -18.32 -5.92 0.61
N SER A 82 -18.34 -4.62 0.86
CA SER A 82 -19.16 -3.67 0.11
C SER A 82 -18.81 -3.62 -1.39
N ASN A 83 -17.60 -4.02 -1.75
CA ASN A 83 -17.08 -3.93 -3.12
C ASN A 83 -17.07 -5.28 -3.86
N GLU A 84 -17.61 -6.36 -3.29
CA GLU A 84 -17.65 -7.68 -3.94
C GLU A 84 -18.62 -7.73 -5.11
N ALA A 85 -19.81 -7.19 -4.91
CA ALA A 85 -20.86 -7.21 -5.92
C ALA A 85 -20.70 -6.12 -7.00
N GLY A 86 -21.32 -6.37 -8.15
CA GLY A 86 -21.43 -5.41 -9.25
C GLY A 86 -20.12 -5.21 -10.02
N ARG A 87 -20.22 -4.42 -11.10
CA ARG A 87 -19.12 -4.11 -12.00
C ARG A 87 -18.23 -2.99 -11.46
N ASP A 88 -18.84 -1.96 -10.94
CA ASP A 88 -18.17 -0.71 -10.55
C ASP A 88 -17.72 -0.77 -9.08
N ALA A 89 -16.78 0.11 -8.72
CA ALA A 89 -16.38 0.25 -7.32
C ALA A 89 -17.57 0.77 -6.48
N SER A 90 -17.76 0.22 -5.27
CA SER A 90 -18.78 0.71 -4.34
C SER A 90 -18.42 2.09 -3.79
N LEU A 91 -19.42 2.84 -3.36
CA LEU A 91 -19.22 4.13 -2.70
C LEU A 91 -18.37 4.00 -1.42
N ILE A 92 -18.60 2.94 -0.64
CA ILE A 92 -17.85 2.68 0.60
C ILE A 92 -16.39 2.42 0.29
N TRP A 93 -16.08 1.61 -0.74
CA TRP A 93 -14.71 1.34 -1.19
C TRP A 93 -14.02 2.61 -1.70
N ALA A 94 -14.72 3.42 -2.50
CA ALA A 94 -14.20 4.68 -3.02
C ALA A 94 -13.91 5.68 -1.89
N ARG A 95 -14.80 5.79 -0.90
CA ARG A 95 -14.55 6.62 0.29
C ARG A 95 -13.39 6.11 1.13
N ALA A 96 -13.29 4.80 1.34
CA ALA A 96 -12.18 4.20 2.06
C ALA A 96 -10.83 4.48 1.39
N TYR A 97 -10.77 4.52 0.06
CA TYR A 97 -9.58 4.94 -0.68
C TYR A 97 -9.20 6.39 -0.35
N ILE A 98 -10.14 7.33 -0.46
CA ILE A 98 -9.90 8.76 -0.23
C ILE A 98 -9.48 9.00 1.22
N GLU A 99 -10.27 8.47 2.17
CA GLU A 99 -10.06 8.66 3.60
C GLU A 99 -8.72 8.06 4.05
N THR A 100 -8.34 6.88 3.52
CA THR A 100 -7.07 6.25 3.89
C THR A 100 -5.86 6.95 3.28
N ASN A 101 -5.95 7.48 2.05
CA ASN A 101 -4.87 8.29 1.49
C ASN A 101 -4.62 9.54 2.32
N ARG A 102 -5.70 10.19 2.79
CA ARG A 102 -5.61 11.34 3.70
C ARG A 102 -5.02 10.93 5.04
N LEU A 103 -5.47 9.81 5.60
CA LEU A 103 -4.94 9.27 6.85
C LEU A 103 -3.45 8.97 6.75
N ILE A 104 -2.98 8.32 5.67
CA ILE A 104 -1.55 8.05 5.43
C ILE A 104 -0.74 9.37 5.42
N SER A 105 -1.27 10.42 4.78
CA SER A 105 -0.61 11.73 4.78
C SER A 105 -0.50 12.33 6.20
N ILE A 106 -1.53 12.18 7.03
CA ILE A 106 -1.52 12.66 8.42
C ILE A 106 -0.56 11.83 9.26
N ILE A 107 -0.60 10.51 9.15
CA ILE A 107 0.33 9.59 9.85
C ILE A 107 1.78 9.97 9.53
N ASN A 108 2.11 10.11 8.25
CA ASN A 108 3.46 10.47 7.84
C ASN A 108 3.89 11.82 8.41
N LYS A 109 3.02 12.83 8.40
CA LYS A 109 3.30 14.15 8.99
C LYS A 109 3.53 14.07 10.50
N ASN A 110 2.73 13.30 11.22
CA ASN A 110 2.87 13.13 12.67
C ASN A 110 4.19 12.44 13.01
N ILE A 111 4.56 11.38 12.27
CA ILE A 111 5.86 10.72 12.44
C ILE A 111 7.01 11.68 12.12
N GLN A 112 6.92 12.45 11.03
CA GLN A 112 7.94 13.44 10.64
C GLN A 112 8.11 14.51 11.72
N TYR A 113 7.01 15.04 12.26
CA TYR A 113 7.04 16.02 13.35
C TYR A 113 7.79 15.51 14.59
N GLU A 114 7.47 14.29 15.02
CA GLU A 114 8.13 13.66 16.17
C GLU A 114 9.62 13.35 15.92
N LEU A 115 9.99 13.03 14.69
CA LEU A 115 11.38 12.81 14.29
C LEU A 115 12.15 14.12 14.26
N GLU A 116 11.60 15.16 13.66
CA GLU A 116 12.20 16.49 13.57
C GLU A 116 12.46 17.07 14.97
N ALA A 117 11.51 16.93 15.89
CA ALA A 117 11.68 17.34 17.29
C ALA A 117 12.84 16.63 18.00
N LYS A 118 13.28 15.48 17.49
CA LYS A 118 14.43 14.69 17.99
C LYS A 118 15.72 14.89 17.18
N GLY A 119 15.68 15.76 16.15
CA GLY A 119 16.83 16.08 15.30
C GLY A 119 17.09 15.05 14.18
N TYR A 120 16.08 14.27 13.78
CA TYR A 120 16.17 13.30 12.67
C TYR A 120 15.41 13.81 11.45
N ASN A 121 15.94 13.48 10.27
CA ASN A 121 15.33 13.82 9.00
C ASN A 121 14.52 12.63 8.45
N SER A 122 13.49 12.95 7.68
CA SER A 122 12.66 11.94 7.03
C SER A 122 12.05 12.46 5.73
N ALA A 123 11.76 11.54 4.80
CA ALA A 123 11.07 11.82 3.56
C ALA A 123 9.87 10.87 3.39
N ALA A 124 8.71 11.43 3.11
CA ALA A 124 7.47 10.68 2.94
C ALA A 124 6.91 10.88 1.52
N PRO A 125 7.15 9.92 0.61
CA PRO A 125 6.52 9.94 -0.71
C PRO A 125 5.00 9.88 -0.60
N ALA A 126 4.29 10.62 -1.46
CA ALA A 126 2.84 10.63 -1.48
C ALA A 126 2.27 9.21 -1.72
N ALA A 127 1.21 8.85 -1.01
CA ALA A 127 0.55 7.54 -1.14
C ALA A 127 -0.13 7.35 -2.52
N THR A 128 -0.43 8.44 -3.20
CA THR A 128 -1.04 8.47 -4.53
C THR A 128 -0.41 9.59 -5.38
N ASP A 129 -0.73 9.64 -6.67
CA ASP A 129 -0.23 10.63 -7.64
C ASP A 129 1.31 10.68 -7.80
N ASN A 130 2.03 9.67 -7.35
CA ASN A 130 3.47 9.54 -7.49
C ASN A 130 3.87 8.69 -8.71
N PHE A 131 3.15 8.78 -9.81
CA PHE A 131 3.37 7.98 -11.02
C PHE A 131 3.17 8.78 -12.31
N SER A 132 3.79 8.30 -13.40
CA SER A 132 3.53 8.79 -14.75
C SER A 132 2.17 8.30 -15.23
N LYS A 133 1.22 9.22 -15.46
CA LYS A 133 -0.10 8.88 -16.02
C LYS A 133 -0.02 8.37 -17.46
N LYS A 134 1.05 8.73 -18.20
CA LYS A 134 1.31 8.25 -19.57
C LYS A 134 1.79 6.80 -19.58
N ASP A 135 2.78 6.50 -18.75
CA ASP A 135 3.48 5.22 -18.80
C ASP A 135 2.94 4.22 -17.74
N LEU A 136 2.11 4.70 -16.81
CA LEU A 136 1.58 3.96 -15.65
C LEU A 136 2.69 3.35 -14.78
N ILE A 137 3.73 4.12 -14.57
CA ILE A 137 4.94 3.74 -13.86
C ILE A 137 5.10 4.63 -12.64
N SER A 138 5.28 4.01 -11.48
CA SER A 138 5.46 4.71 -10.22
C SER A 138 6.91 5.15 -10.04
N TYR A 139 7.09 6.37 -9.52
CA TYR A 139 8.41 6.89 -9.10
C TYR A 139 8.83 6.37 -7.72
N TRP A 140 7.87 5.94 -6.92
CA TRP A 140 8.06 5.24 -5.66
C TRP A 140 6.90 4.26 -5.43
N SER A 141 7.14 2.99 -5.68
CA SER A 141 6.09 1.98 -5.60
C SER A 141 5.97 1.40 -4.20
N HIS A 142 5.09 1.96 -3.38
CA HIS A 142 4.86 1.52 -1.99
C HIS A 142 4.71 0.01 -1.84
N LYS A 143 4.03 -0.69 -2.77
CA LYS A 143 3.86 -2.15 -2.69
C LYS A 143 5.16 -2.93 -2.88
N HIS A 144 6.07 -2.44 -3.74
CA HIS A 144 7.37 -3.08 -3.92
C HIS A 144 8.31 -2.75 -2.75
N VAL A 145 8.27 -1.52 -2.26
CA VAL A 145 9.00 -1.10 -1.06
C VAL A 145 8.55 -1.90 0.16
N ALA A 146 7.25 -2.12 0.32
CA ALA A 146 6.69 -2.95 1.39
C ALA A 146 7.11 -4.44 1.26
N TRP A 147 7.22 -4.95 0.03
CA TRP A 147 7.79 -6.28 -0.19
C TRP A 147 9.27 -6.35 0.21
N ILE A 148 10.08 -5.34 -0.14
CA ILE A 148 11.49 -5.25 0.28
C ILE A 148 11.57 -5.27 1.80
N ALA A 149 10.73 -4.50 2.48
CA ALA A 149 10.68 -4.44 3.94
C ALA A 149 10.15 -5.73 4.61
N GLY A 150 9.63 -6.69 3.84
CA GLY A 150 9.13 -7.94 4.39
C GLY A 150 7.69 -7.90 4.88
N LEU A 151 6.91 -6.89 4.51
CA LEU A 151 5.52 -6.72 4.94
C LEU A 151 4.56 -7.75 4.33
N GLY A 152 4.94 -8.38 3.21
CA GLY A 152 4.12 -9.38 2.55
C GLY A 152 4.73 -9.89 1.24
N LYS A 153 3.94 -10.65 0.47
CA LYS A 153 4.29 -11.19 -0.85
C LYS A 153 3.29 -10.79 -1.92
N PHE A 154 3.74 -10.74 -3.17
CA PHE A 154 2.84 -10.45 -4.29
C PHE A 154 1.93 -11.64 -4.58
N GLY A 155 0.62 -11.36 -4.72
CA GLY A 155 -0.33 -12.32 -5.24
C GLY A 155 -0.42 -12.34 -6.76
N LEU A 156 -1.16 -13.30 -7.32
CA LEU A 156 -1.46 -13.40 -8.75
C LEU A 156 -2.09 -12.10 -9.28
N HIS A 157 -2.91 -11.41 -8.46
CA HIS A 157 -3.51 -10.10 -8.76
C HIS A 157 -2.52 -8.91 -8.77
N LYS A 158 -1.21 -9.14 -8.65
CA LYS A 158 -0.16 -8.11 -8.68
C LYS A 158 -0.21 -7.09 -7.53
N MET A 159 -1.00 -7.37 -6.49
CA MET A 159 -1.01 -6.60 -5.24
C MET A 159 -0.28 -7.37 -4.15
N LEU A 160 0.16 -6.65 -3.11
CA LEU A 160 0.79 -7.26 -1.94
C LEU A 160 -0.27 -7.94 -1.08
N ILE A 161 0.03 -9.14 -0.61
CA ILE A 161 -0.74 -9.87 0.40
C ILE A 161 0.12 -9.89 1.66
N THR A 162 -0.40 -9.30 2.72
CA THR A 162 0.20 -9.30 4.06
C THR A 162 -0.39 -10.43 4.90
N GLU A 163 0.06 -10.59 6.13
CA GLU A 163 -0.58 -11.51 7.09
C GLU A 163 -2.03 -11.15 7.44
N ALA A 164 -2.44 -9.89 7.19
CA ALA A 164 -3.84 -9.45 7.33
C ALA A 164 -4.61 -9.46 5.99
N GLY A 165 -4.02 -10.00 4.93
CA GLY A 165 -4.59 -10.02 3.59
C GLY A 165 -4.14 -8.87 2.69
N SER A 166 -4.88 -8.64 1.60
CA SER A 166 -4.57 -7.62 0.59
C SER A 166 -5.52 -6.41 0.60
N ALA A 167 -6.64 -6.51 1.34
CA ALA A 167 -7.63 -5.43 1.41
C ALA A 167 -7.19 -4.34 2.39
N GLY A 168 -6.51 -3.32 1.90
CA GLY A 168 -5.98 -2.21 2.69
C GLY A 168 -5.09 -1.30 1.84
N ARG A 169 -4.35 -0.42 2.52
CA ARG A 169 -3.43 0.50 1.85
C ARG A 169 -2.07 0.55 2.54
N ILE A 170 -1.06 0.90 1.77
CA ILE A 170 0.33 0.93 2.21
C ILE A 170 0.80 2.38 2.26
N GLY A 171 1.39 2.77 3.41
CA GLY A 171 2.20 3.97 3.54
C GLY A 171 3.68 3.61 3.70
N SER A 172 4.56 4.57 3.45
CA SER A 172 5.98 4.41 3.73
C SER A 172 6.67 5.74 3.99
N LEU A 173 7.80 5.67 4.66
CA LEU A 173 8.64 6.78 5.09
C LEU A 173 10.12 6.36 5.06
N VAL A 174 10.98 7.23 4.57
CA VAL A 174 12.45 7.07 4.59
C VAL A 174 12.99 7.88 5.74
N VAL A 175 13.97 7.35 6.50
CA VAL A 175 14.56 8.01 7.67
C VAL A 175 16.08 7.88 7.69
N ASP A 176 16.77 8.84 8.31
CA ASP A 176 18.23 8.94 8.38
C ASP A 176 18.85 8.27 9.63
N PHE A 177 18.14 7.31 10.21
CA PHE A 177 18.65 6.52 11.34
C PHE A 177 18.31 5.04 11.17
N LYS A 178 19.10 4.18 11.82
CA LYS A 178 18.95 2.73 11.75
C LYS A 178 17.83 2.23 12.65
N LEU A 179 16.98 1.40 12.08
CA LEU A 179 15.98 0.61 12.77
C LEU A 179 16.25 -0.89 12.55
N PRO A 180 15.80 -1.76 13.48
CA PRO A 180 15.84 -3.20 13.26
C PRO A 180 15.05 -3.59 12.00
N VAL A 181 15.72 -4.27 11.07
CA VAL A 181 15.11 -4.69 9.79
C VAL A 181 14.32 -5.98 9.93
N ASN A 182 13.22 -6.08 9.22
CA ASN A 182 12.41 -7.29 9.19
C ASN A 182 12.90 -8.26 8.10
N LYS A 183 12.70 -9.55 8.35
CA LYS A 183 12.94 -10.60 7.35
C LYS A 183 11.75 -10.72 6.42
N ARG A 184 12.00 -10.93 5.13
CA ARG A 184 10.94 -11.24 4.16
C ARG A 184 10.28 -12.57 4.51
N PRO A 185 8.93 -12.68 4.47
CA PRO A 185 8.24 -13.91 4.78
C PRO A 185 8.64 -15.02 3.81
N VAL A 186 8.98 -16.19 4.36
CA VAL A 186 9.21 -17.42 3.58
C VAL A 186 7.87 -18.01 3.13
N GLN A 187 6.88 -17.96 4.00
CA GLN A 187 5.53 -18.46 3.72
C GLN A 187 4.91 -17.76 2.51
N GLU A 188 4.25 -18.54 1.64
CA GLU A 188 3.48 -18.03 0.53
C GLU A 188 2.02 -17.79 0.95
N PHE A 189 1.54 -16.57 0.74
CA PHE A 189 0.15 -16.18 1.08
C PHE A 189 -0.83 -16.44 -0.08
N CYS A 190 -0.34 -16.41 -1.32
CA CYS A 190 -1.18 -16.65 -2.49
C CYS A 190 -1.34 -18.15 -2.75
N LEU A 191 -2.55 -18.68 -2.67
CA LEU A 191 -2.83 -20.10 -2.91
C LEU A 191 -2.45 -20.54 -4.33
N TYR A 192 -2.48 -19.63 -5.31
CA TYR A 192 -1.98 -19.94 -6.65
C TYR A 192 -0.48 -20.25 -6.65
N TYR A 193 0.33 -19.39 -6.02
CA TYR A 193 1.78 -19.60 -5.96
C TYR A 193 2.17 -20.69 -4.96
N LYS A 194 1.33 -20.94 -3.95
CA LYS A 194 1.56 -21.98 -2.96
C LYS A 194 1.37 -23.39 -3.52
N ASN A 195 0.29 -23.61 -4.28
CA ASN A 195 -0.13 -24.94 -4.72
C ASN A 195 -0.98 -24.96 -6.01
N GLY A 196 -1.15 -23.85 -6.71
CA GLY A 196 -1.92 -23.76 -7.95
C GLY A 196 -3.45 -23.76 -7.78
N SER A 197 -3.99 -23.81 -6.55
CA SER A 197 -5.41 -24.08 -6.31
C SER A 197 -6.37 -22.90 -6.51
N CYS A 198 -5.87 -21.66 -6.65
CA CYS A 198 -6.72 -20.47 -6.65
C CYS A 198 -6.44 -19.54 -7.83
N LYS A 199 -7.50 -19.16 -8.53
CA LYS A 199 -7.50 -18.14 -9.59
C LYS A 199 -8.69 -17.17 -9.44
N GLU A 200 -9.24 -17.03 -8.24
CA GLU A 200 -10.44 -16.23 -7.99
C GLU A 200 -10.26 -14.75 -8.37
N CYS A 201 -9.10 -14.17 -8.16
CA CYS A 201 -8.80 -12.79 -8.54
C CYS A 201 -8.87 -12.53 -10.05
N ILE A 202 -8.61 -13.55 -10.89
CA ILE A 202 -8.78 -13.47 -12.34
C ILE A 202 -10.27 -13.45 -12.68
N LYS A 203 -11.07 -14.34 -12.07
CA LYS A 203 -12.53 -14.40 -12.26
C LYS A 203 -13.22 -13.11 -11.78
N SER A 204 -12.71 -12.53 -10.67
CA SER A 204 -13.23 -11.28 -10.11
C SER A 204 -12.83 -10.04 -10.92
N CYS A 205 -11.89 -10.15 -11.86
CA CYS A 205 -11.52 -9.05 -12.75
C CYS A 205 -12.57 -8.86 -13.82
N VAL A 206 -13.64 -8.13 -13.50
CA VAL A 206 -14.84 -7.91 -14.34
C VAL A 206 -14.56 -7.30 -15.72
N PHE A 207 -13.32 -6.87 -15.96
CA PHE A 207 -12.90 -6.22 -17.20
C PHE A 207 -11.87 -7.05 -17.99
N GLY A 208 -11.48 -8.22 -17.48
CA GLY A 208 -10.49 -9.07 -18.15
C GLY A 208 -9.07 -8.47 -18.23
N ALA A 209 -8.76 -7.46 -17.40
CA ALA A 209 -7.43 -6.86 -17.40
C ALA A 209 -6.37 -7.75 -16.74
N LEU A 210 -6.79 -8.69 -15.90
CA LEU A 210 -5.94 -9.63 -15.18
C LEU A 210 -6.14 -11.05 -15.73
N GLU A 211 -5.07 -11.63 -16.21
CA GLU A 211 -5.00 -13.02 -16.65
C GLU A 211 -3.89 -13.76 -15.89
N GLU A 212 -3.78 -15.07 -16.06
CA GLU A 212 -2.80 -15.90 -15.38
C GLU A 212 -1.36 -15.44 -15.65
N ASN A 213 -1.04 -15.20 -16.93
CA ASN A 213 0.29 -14.88 -17.40
C ASN A 213 0.44 -13.44 -17.89
N SER A 214 -0.63 -12.66 -17.87
CA SER A 214 -0.62 -11.29 -18.37
C SER A 214 -1.38 -10.32 -17.46
N PHE A 215 -1.07 -9.04 -17.60
CA PHE A 215 -1.79 -7.96 -16.94
C PHE A 215 -1.82 -6.73 -17.85
N ASN A 216 -3.00 -6.41 -18.35
CA ASN A 216 -3.22 -5.23 -19.18
C ASN A 216 -3.40 -3.98 -18.30
N ARG A 217 -2.30 -3.25 -18.07
CA ARG A 217 -2.30 -2.03 -17.24
C ARG A 217 -3.19 -0.93 -17.81
N GLN A 218 -3.22 -0.76 -19.14
CA GLN A 218 -4.00 0.30 -19.78
C GLN A 218 -5.49 0.05 -19.59
N LEU A 219 -5.94 -1.19 -19.79
CA LEU A 219 -7.32 -1.59 -19.56
C LEU A 219 -7.69 -1.43 -18.07
N CYS A 220 -6.84 -1.88 -17.14
CA CYS A 220 -7.07 -1.69 -15.71
C CYS A 220 -7.19 -0.19 -15.37
N TYR A 221 -6.30 0.65 -15.90
CA TYR A 221 -6.31 2.08 -15.63
C TYR A 221 -7.52 2.80 -16.23
N SER A 222 -8.03 2.38 -17.42
CA SER A 222 -9.25 2.97 -17.99
C SER A 222 -10.44 2.82 -17.05
N ILE A 223 -10.53 1.68 -16.37
CA ILE A 223 -11.60 1.41 -15.40
C ILE A 223 -11.42 2.25 -14.12
N LEU A 224 -10.18 2.46 -13.68
CA LEU A 224 -9.94 3.36 -12.56
C LEU A 224 -10.44 4.77 -12.88
N LYS A 225 -10.23 5.25 -14.11
CA LYS A 225 -10.74 6.55 -14.59
C LYS A 225 -12.26 6.60 -14.68
N GLU A 226 -12.90 5.54 -15.18
CA GLU A 226 -14.37 5.45 -15.21
C GLU A 226 -14.95 5.56 -13.80
N ASN A 227 -14.40 4.82 -12.84
CA ASN A 227 -14.81 4.91 -11.44
C ASN A 227 -14.51 6.31 -10.83
N ALA A 228 -13.35 6.89 -11.13
CA ALA A 228 -13.02 8.25 -10.68
C ALA A 228 -14.07 9.27 -11.15
N ALA A 229 -14.48 9.21 -12.41
CA ALA A 229 -15.52 10.10 -12.96
C ALA A 229 -16.84 10.02 -12.18
N ARG A 230 -17.20 8.84 -11.64
CA ARG A 230 -18.40 8.66 -10.80
C ARG A 230 -18.29 9.33 -9.43
N TYR A 231 -17.05 9.50 -8.94
CA TYR A 231 -16.75 10.05 -7.62
C TYR A 231 -16.05 11.41 -7.72
N ASN A 232 -16.49 12.27 -8.64
CA ASN A 232 -15.95 13.63 -8.85
C ASN A 232 -14.42 13.67 -9.02
N SER A 233 -13.88 12.68 -9.73
CA SER A 233 -12.45 12.50 -10.01
C SER A 233 -11.55 12.34 -8.76
N SER A 234 -12.13 12.02 -7.60
CA SER A 234 -11.39 11.91 -6.34
C SER A 234 -10.99 10.47 -5.95
N ALA A 235 -11.53 9.45 -6.66
CA ALA A 235 -11.29 8.04 -6.34
C ALA A 235 -11.02 7.19 -7.60
N ASP A 236 -9.77 7.13 -8.03
CA ASP A 236 -9.29 6.26 -9.11
C ASP A 236 -9.11 4.82 -8.59
N VAL A 237 -10.21 4.14 -8.32
CA VAL A 237 -10.23 2.82 -7.68
C VAL A 237 -11.07 1.81 -8.47
N CYS A 238 -10.77 0.52 -8.29
CA CYS A 238 -11.59 -0.61 -8.69
C CYS A 238 -11.61 -1.66 -7.57
N GLY A 239 -10.48 -2.34 -7.30
CA GLY A 239 -10.31 -3.30 -6.21
C GLY A 239 -10.97 -4.66 -6.42
N LYS A 240 -11.68 -4.91 -7.52
CA LYS A 240 -12.43 -6.17 -7.74
C LYS A 240 -11.55 -7.43 -7.62
N CYS A 241 -10.31 -7.38 -8.05
CA CYS A 241 -9.37 -8.50 -7.93
C CYS A 241 -8.81 -8.72 -6.52
N THR A 242 -9.10 -7.84 -5.55
CA THR A 242 -8.60 -7.89 -4.16
C THR A 242 -9.70 -8.00 -3.12
N VAL A 243 -10.95 -8.17 -3.52
CA VAL A 243 -12.11 -8.35 -2.63
C VAL A 243 -12.88 -9.62 -3.02
N GLY A 244 -13.56 -10.25 -2.09
CA GLY A 244 -14.27 -11.51 -2.32
C GLY A 244 -13.36 -12.68 -2.74
N VAL A 245 -12.05 -12.57 -2.50
CA VAL A 245 -11.04 -13.59 -2.82
C VAL A 245 -10.39 -14.11 -1.52
N PRO A 246 -9.88 -15.36 -1.48
CA PRO A 246 -9.35 -15.95 -0.25
C PRO A 246 -8.24 -15.16 0.44
N CYS A 247 -7.48 -14.34 -0.32
CA CYS A 247 -6.40 -13.51 0.21
C CYS A 247 -6.81 -12.04 0.46
N ALA A 248 -8.10 -11.71 0.39
CA ALA A 248 -8.58 -10.35 0.66
C ALA A 248 -8.38 -9.98 2.14
N ILE A 249 -8.75 -10.90 3.02
CA ILE A 249 -8.63 -10.82 4.49
C ILE A 249 -8.09 -12.17 4.97
N LEU A 250 -7.05 -12.16 5.78
CA LEU A 250 -6.43 -13.36 6.37
C LEU A 250 -6.48 -13.29 7.90
#